data_1f8780c39e8501fda990ef5ea6734d81
#
_entry.id   1f8780c39e8501fda990ef5ea6734d81
#
_cell.length_a   1.000
_cell.length_b   1.000
_cell.length_c   1.000
_cell.angle_alpha   90.00
_cell.angle_beta   90.00
_cell.angle_gamma   90.00
#
_symmetry.space_group_name_H-M   'P 1'
#
loop_
_entity.id
_entity.type
_entity.pdbx_description
1 polymer ?
#
loop_
_entity_poly.entity_id
_entity_poly.type
_entity_poly.pdbx_seq_one_letter_code
_entity_poly.pdbx_strand_id
1 'polypeptide(L)'
;MRSSILCALALALAACDSQPEVAAGPPAGAPEPSPAVLGDIDLNQPIRALGTEPFWGVDVTPGALTLTGVDIPEQRFETDGPEVMGTTAVWRGTDGQGQDLTLTLIATECSDGMSDRLYPLTARIEAGERELTGCADLTSRILSGEGA
;
A
#
# COMPACT_ATOMS: atom_id res chain seq x y z
N MET A 1 -44.28 -68.23 -24.47
CA MET A 1 -45.46 -67.41 -24.82
C MET A 1 -44.97 -66.00 -24.90
N ARG A 2 -44.71 -65.50 -26.08
CA ARG A 2 -45.53 -64.58 -26.86
C ARG A 2 -45.83 -63.33 -25.98
N SER A 3 -45.23 -62.12 -26.26
CA SER A 3 -45.78 -61.25 -27.29
C SER A 3 -44.87 -60.08 -27.57
N SER A 4 -44.66 -59.82 -28.81
CA SER A 4 -44.19 -58.59 -29.44
C SER A 4 -45.02 -57.40 -29.07
N ILE A 5 -44.51 -56.18 -29.19
CA ILE A 5 -45.19 -54.99 -29.73
C ILE A 5 -44.17 -53.83 -29.77
N LEU A 6 -43.81 -53.50 -30.97
CA LEU A 6 -43.92 -52.24 -31.68
C LEU A 6 -43.23 -51.00 -31.13
N CYS A 7 -42.26 -50.72 -31.88
CA CYS A 7 -41.73 -49.51 -32.48
C CYS A 7 -42.62 -48.26 -32.36
N ALA A 8 -42.09 -47.19 -31.77
CA ALA A 8 -42.53 -45.85 -32.08
C ALA A 8 -41.28 -44.95 -32.12
N LEU A 9 -40.90 -44.65 -33.36
CA LEU A 9 -39.85 -43.72 -33.75
C LEU A 9 -40.40 -42.31 -33.58
N ALA A 10 -39.92 -41.58 -32.57
CA ALA A 10 -40.18 -40.16 -32.44
C ALA A 10 -38.92 -39.39 -32.84
N LEU A 11 -38.95 -38.81 -34.03
CA LEU A 11 -37.99 -37.78 -34.45
C LEU A 11 -38.25 -36.52 -33.62
N ALA A 12 -37.34 -36.22 -32.69
CA ALA A 12 -37.29 -34.90 -32.05
C ALA A 12 -36.33 -34.06 -32.91
N LEU A 13 -36.87 -33.03 -33.56
CA LEU A 13 -36.12 -31.94 -34.19
C LEU A 13 -35.37 -31.18 -33.13
N ALA A 14 -34.08 -31.26 -33.16
CA ALA A 14 -33.20 -30.37 -32.38
C ALA A 14 -33.26 -28.98 -33.03
N ALA A 15 -34.03 -28.08 -32.44
CA ALA A 15 -33.93 -26.67 -32.71
C ALA A 15 -32.63 -26.17 -32.06
N CYS A 16 -31.62 -25.85 -32.89
CA CYS A 16 -30.50 -25.06 -32.45
C CYS A 16 -30.96 -23.65 -32.12
N ASP A 17 -31.20 -23.39 -30.85
CA ASP A 17 -31.38 -22.03 -30.35
C ASP A 17 -30.00 -21.37 -30.31
N SER A 18 -29.70 -20.60 -31.35
CA SER A 18 -28.52 -19.75 -31.39
C SER A 18 -28.80 -18.51 -30.56
N GLN A 19 -28.56 -18.61 -29.22
CA GLN A 19 -28.50 -17.40 -28.39
C GLN A 19 -27.31 -16.56 -28.90
N PRO A 20 -27.55 -15.25 -29.17
CA PRO A 20 -26.44 -14.33 -29.41
C PRO A 20 -25.62 -14.26 -28.14
N GLU A 21 -24.39 -14.73 -28.22
CA GLU A 21 -23.35 -14.53 -27.21
C GLU A 21 -23.18 -13.02 -27.02
N VAL A 22 -23.79 -12.49 -25.97
CA VAL A 22 -23.55 -11.12 -25.54
C VAL A 22 -22.10 -11.11 -25.08
N ALA A 23 -21.23 -10.60 -25.94
CA ALA A 23 -19.84 -10.34 -25.56
C ALA A 23 -19.85 -9.55 -24.25
N ALA A 24 -19.45 -10.19 -23.15
CA ALA A 24 -19.20 -9.51 -21.90
C ALA A 24 -18.17 -8.42 -22.21
N GLY A 25 -18.58 -7.17 -22.15
CA GLY A 25 -17.68 -6.03 -22.20
C GLY A 25 -16.58 -6.23 -21.14
N PRO A 26 -15.40 -5.64 -21.34
CA PRO A 26 -14.35 -5.71 -20.34
C PRO A 26 -14.93 -5.31 -18.97
N PRO A 27 -14.54 -6.00 -17.87
CA PRO A 27 -15.03 -5.66 -16.56
C PRO A 27 -14.76 -4.17 -16.32
N ALA A 28 -15.79 -3.44 -15.86
CA ALA A 28 -15.65 -2.05 -15.47
C ALA A 28 -14.41 -1.96 -14.60
N GLY A 29 -13.44 -1.13 -15.01
CA GLY A 29 -12.13 -1.04 -14.34
C GLY A 29 -12.34 -0.95 -12.84
N ALA A 30 -11.56 -1.69 -12.08
CA ALA A 30 -11.47 -1.48 -10.64
C ALA A 30 -11.28 0.02 -10.41
N PRO A 31 -11.98 0.64 -9.44
CA PRO A 31 -11.80 2.06 -9.16
C PRO A 31 -10.30 2.30 -8.98
N GLU A 32 -9.74 3.19 -9.79
CA GLU A 32 -8.36 3.61 -9.60
C GLU A 32 -8.26 4.15 -8.17
N PRO A 33 -7.28 3.73 -7.38
CA PRO A 33 -7.11 4.23 -6.03
C PRO A 33 -7.02 5.75 -6.11
N SER A 34 -7.93 6.43 -5.45
CA SER A 34 -7.86 7.90 -5.31
C SER A 34 -6.50 8.23 -4.70
N PRO A 35 -5.79 9.26 -5.20
CA PRO A 35 -4.51 9.62 -4.64
C PRO A 35 -4.68 9.91 -3.15
N ALA A 36 -4.06 9.09 -2.30
CA ALA A 36 -3.94 9.39 -0.89
C ALA A 36 -2.91 10.52 -0.78
N VAL A 37 -3.34 11.71 -0.38
CA VAL A 37 -2.49 12.90 -0.30
C VAL A 37 -2.43 13.37 1.15
N LEU A 38 -1.24 13.73 1.61
CA LEU A 38 -1.01 14.31 2.94
C LEU A 38 -0.25 15.65 2.76
N GLY A 39 -0.93 16.77 2.99
CA GLY A 39 -0.42 18.07 2.58
C GLY A 39 -0.22 18.10 1.06
N ASP A 40 1.01 18.35 0.61
CA ASP A 40 1.39 18.34 -0.81
C ASP A 40 2.06 17.03 -1.25
N ILE A 41 2.04 16.00 -0.40
CA ILE A 41 2.73 14.72 -0.64
C ILE A 41 1.74 13.66 -1.11
N ASP A 42 1.99 13.11 -2.30
CA ASP A 42 1.29 11.94 -2.82
C ASP A 42 1.84 10.67 -2.13
N LEU A 43 1.02 10.07 -1.28
CA LEU A 43 1.38 8.89 -0.47
C LEU A 43 1.47 7.59 -1.29
N ASN A 44 1.13 7.62 -2.58
CA ASN A 44 1.37 6.49 -3.49
C ASN A 44 2.82 6.47 -4.01
N GLN A 45 3.57 7.55 -3.80
CA GLN A 45 4.98 7.64 -4.13
C GLN A 45 5.85 7.07 -3.01
N PRO A 46 7.06 6.57 -3.31
CA PRO A 46 7.99 6.18 -2.27
C PRO A 46 8.33 7.35 -1.34
N ILE A 47 8.19 7.10 -0.05
CA ILE A 47 8.48 8.06 1.02
C ILE A 47 9.63 7.52 1.84
N ARG A 48 10.50 8.41 2.31
CA ARG A 48 11.49 8.12 3.31
C ARG A 48 11.28 8.96 4.55
N ALA A 49 11.09 8.30 5.68
CA ALA A 49 11.17 8.90 7.00
C ALA A 49 12.55 8.65 7.59
N LEU A 50 13.08 9.61 8.33
CA LEU A 50 14.42 9.54 8.91
C LEU A 50 14.52 10.33 10.21
N GLY A 51 15.42 9.90 11.07
CA GLY A 51 15.80 10.59 12.30
C GLY A 51 17.28 10.49 12.55
N THR A 52 17.80 11.39 13.36
CA THR A 52 19.24 11.62 13.56
C THR A 52 19.74 11.22 14.95
N GLU A 53 18.85 11.10 15.94
CA GLU A 53 19.23 10.74 17.31
C GLU A 53 18.27 9.71 17.94
N PRO A 54 18.56 8.42 17.81
CA PRO A 54 19.61 7.77 17.02
C PRO A 54 19.33 7.84 15.52
N PHE A 55 20.31 7.56 14.66
CA PHE A 55 20.08 7.47 13.21
C PHE A 55 19.19 6.26 12.90
N TRP A 56 18.06 6.54 12.26
CA TRP A 56 17.13 5.54 11.76
C TRP A 56 16.50 5.99 10.44
N GLY A 57 15.95 5.08 9.70
CA GLY A 57 15.16 5.36 8.50
C GLY A 57 14.06 4.33 8.31
N VAL A 58 12.93 4.76 7.75
CA VAL A 58 11.87 3.91 7.24
C VAL A 58 11.63 4.26 5.78
N ASP A 59 11.83 3.29 4.91
CA ASP A 59 11.43 3.40 3.51
C ASP A 59 10.02 2.84 3.35
N VAL A 60 9.12 3.70 2.88
CA VAL A 60 7.72 3.37 2.59
C VAL A 60 7.59 3.10 1.10
N THR A 61 7.16 1.91 0.77
CA THR A 61 6.86 1.48 -0.60
C THR A 61 5.48 0.82 -0.65
N PRO A 62 4.85 0.66 -1.81
CA PRO A 62 3.58 -0.05 -1.90
C PRO A 62 3.66 -1.43 -1.23
N GLY A 63 2.83 -1.64 -0.20
CA GLY A 63 2.71 -2.89 0.54
C GLY A 63 3.82 -3.17 1.57
N ALA A 64 4.78 -2.25 1.79
CA ALA A 64 5.84 -2.50 2.75
C ALA A 64 6.46 -1.26 3.40
N LEU A 65 6.90 -1.45 4.64
CA LEU A 65 7.75 -0.55 5.39
C LEU A 65 9.08 -1.27 5.67
N THR A 66 10.20 -0.60 5.40
CA THR A 66 11.53 -1.16 5.71
C THR A 66 12.22 -0.25 6.71
N LEU A 67 12.37 -0.74 7.93
CA LEU A 67 13.08 -0.03 9.02
C LEU A 67 14.55 -0.40 9.01
N THR A 68 15.40 0.62 9.11
CA THR A 68 16.85 0.51 9.23
C THR A 68 17.38 1.50 10.28
N GLY A 69 18.53 1.27 10.85
CA GLY A 69 19.17 2.24 11.77
C GLY A 69 20.48 1.75 12.34
N VAL A 70 21.15 2.62 13.08
CA VAL A 70 22.30 2.24 13.88
C VAL A 70 21.81 1.31 14.99
N ASP A 71 22.39 0.15 15.11
CA ASP A 71 21.98 -0.91 16.06
C ASP A 71 20.54 -1.44 15.83
N ILE A 72 19.93 -1.13 14.67
CA ILE A 72 18.64 -1.66 14.23
C ILE A 72 18.92 -2.47 12.96
N PRO A 73 18.87 -3.82 13.00
CA PRO A 73 18.94 -4.64 11.80
C PRO A 73 17.80 -4.24 10.83
N GLU A 74 18.06 -4.37 9.53
CA GLU A 74 17.00 -4.15 8.55
C GLU A 74 15.82 -5.09 8.82
N GLN A 75 14.63 -4.52 8.96
CA GLN A 75 13.39 -5.22 9.21
C GLN A 75 12.33 -4.76 8.20
N ARG A 76 11.66 -5.72 7.57
CA ARG A 76 10.59 -5.46 6.61
C ARG A 76 9.24 -5.84 7.23
N PHE A 77 8.31 -4.92 7.17
CA PHE A 77 6.94 -5.06 7.65
C PHE A 77 5.99 -4.98 6.45
N GLU A 78 5.03 -5.88 6.36
CA GLU A 78 3.96 -5.84 5.37
C GLU A 78 2.85 -4.92 5.86
N THR A 79 2.27 -4.12 4.96
CA THR A 79 1.23 -3.13 5.27
C THR A 79 0.21 -3.04 4.15
N ASP A 80 -1.05 -2.78 4.51
CA ASP A 80 -2.14 -2.51 3.55
C ASP A 80 -2.13 -1.07 3.02
N GLY A 81 -1.20 -0.24 3.49
CA GLY A 81 -1.10 1.17 3.13
C GLY A 81 -1.53 2.10 4.26
N PRO A 82 -1.64 3.42 3.96
CA PRO A 82 -1.93 4.42 4.97
C PRO A 82 -3.43 4.56 5.25
N GLU A 83 -3.76 4.77 6.51
CA GLU A 83 -5.03 5.35 6.93
C GLU A 83 -4.84 6.86 7.08
N VAL A 84 -5.56 7.67 6.27
CA VAL A 84 -5.42 9.13 6.27
C VAL A 84 -6.58 9.77 7.03
N MET A 85 -6.24 10.60 8.01
CA MET A 85 -7.19 11.35 8.83
C MET A 85 -6.74 12.81 8.95
N GLY A 86 -7.37 13.69 8.19
CA GLY A 86 -7.02 15.11 8.19
C GLY A 86 -5.57 15.35 7.76
N THR A 87 -4.74 15.85 8.66
CA THR A 87 -3.31 16.14 8.45
C THR A 87 -2.39 14.99 8.88
N THR A 88 -2.93 13.81 9.12
CA THR A 88 -2.16 12.65 9.62
C THR A 88 -2.40 11.44 8.74
N ALA A 89 -1.33 10.70 8.45
CA ALA A 89 -1.39 9.40 7.79
C ALA A 89 -0.67 8.37 8.66
N VAL A 90 -1.29 7.21 8.85
CA VAL A 90 -0.78 6.13 9.69
C VAL A 90 -0.67 4.85 8.90
N TRP A 91 0.53 4.28 8.84
CA TRP A 91 0.77 2.92 8.37
C TRP A 91 0.91 1.99 9.55
N ARG A 92 0.31 0.82 9.46
CA ARG A 92 0.56 -0.29 10.39
C ARG A 92 1.10 -1.45 9.58
N GLY A 93 2.22 -1.98 10.01
CA GLY A 93 2.86 -3.12 9.36
C GLY A 93 3.23 -4.18 10.38
N THR A 94 3.28 -5.44 9.92
CA THR A 94 3.69 -6.58 10.73
C THR A 94 4.77 -7.36 9.97
N ASP A 95 5.82 -7.80 10.67
CA ASP A 95 6.88 -8.61 10.09
C ASP A 95 6.57 -10.11 10.13
N GLY A 96 7.46 -10.92 9.51
CA GLY A 96 7.31 -12.38 9.49
C GLY A 96 7.43 -13.06 10.86
N GLN A 97 7.81 -12.35 11.92
CA GLN A 97 7.89 -12.82 13.29
C GLN A 97 6.70 -12.35 14.15
N GLY A 98 5.76 -11.58 13.57
CA GLY A 98 4.62 -11.03 14.28
C GLY A 98 4.96 -9.80 15.12
N GLN A 99 6.05 -9.08 14.79
CA GLN A 99 6.37 -7.80 15.39
C GLN A 99 5.66 -6.70 14.61
N ASP A 100 5.15 -5.71 15.30
CA ASP A 100 4.43 -4.60 14.71
C ASP A 100 5.29 -3.34 14.62
N LEU A 101 5.08 -2.58 13.55
CA LEU A 101 5.59 -1.23 13.35
C LEU A 101 4.44 -0.31 13.00
N THR A 102 4.33 0.81 13.69
CA THR A 102 3.44 1.91 13.33
C THR A 102 4.27 3.11 12.89
N LEU A 103 4.04 3.58 11.66
CA LEU A 103 4.57 4.83 11.15
C LEU A 103 3.44 5.86 11.09
N THR A 104 3.62 6.98 11.76
CA THR A 104 2.73 8.14 11.71
C THR A 104 3.44 9.29 11.03
N LEU A 105 2.86 9.81 9.94
CA LEU A 105 3.29 11.02 9.27
C LEU A 105 2.28 12.13 9.50
N ILE A 106 2.76 13.33 9.78
CA ILE A 106 1.94 14.52 10.03
C ILE A 106 2.36 15.61 9.05
N ALA A 107 1.40 16.26 8.38
CA ALA A 107 1.65 17.38 7.47
C ALA A 107 2.06 18.63 8.27
N THR A 108 3.27 18.61 8.78
CA THR A 108 3.90 19.68 9.56
C THR A 108 5.36 19.72 9.19
N GLU A 109 5.86 20.92 8.89
CA GLU A 109 7.27 21.17 8.60
C GLU A 109 8.17 20.64 9.73
N CYS A 110 9.29 20.04 9.34
CA CYS A 110 10.21 19.36 10.23
C CYS A 110 11.65 19.68 9.85
N SER A 111 12.51 19.96 10.83
CA SER A 111 13.96 20.03 10.69
C SER A 111 14.62 18.83 11.35
N ASP A 112 15.60 18.23 10.69
CA ASP A 112 16.38 17.10 11.24
C ASP A 112 17.45 17.57 12.26
N GLY A 113 17.60 18.89 12.44
CA GLY A 113 18.57 19.50 13.36
C GLY A 113 20.03 19.36 12.95
N MET A 114 20.33 18.76 11.80
CA MET A 114 21.70 18.53 11.32
C MET A 114 21.99 19.21 9.99
N SER A 115 20.96 19.46 9.18
CA SER A 115 21.06 20.16 7.90
C SER A 115 20.15 21.38 7.90
N ASP A 116 20.34 22.27 6.89
CA ASP A 116 19.43 23.39 6.66
C ASP A 116 18.16 22.95 5.94
N ARG A 117 18.00 21.66 5.70
CA ARG A 117 16.85 21.10 5.01
C ARG A 117 15.59 21.17 5.86
N LEU A 118 14.51 21.64 5.24
CA LEU A 118 13.16 21.55 5.77
C LEU A 118 12.40 20.42 5.06
N TYR A 119 11.82 19.55 5.83
CA TYR A 119 11.00 18.43 5.37
C TYR A 119 9.53 18.80 5.50
N PRO A 120 8.67 18.42 4.56
CA PRO A 120 7.24 18.74 4.61
C PRO A 120 6.46 17.96 5.66
N LEU A 121 7.03 16.87 6.17
CA LEU A 121 6.35 15.97 7.10
C LEU A 121 7.19 15.72 8.36
N THR A 122 6.51 15.71 9.49
CA THR A 122 7.02 15.14 10.74
C THR A 122 6.70 13.66 10.78
N ALA A 123 7.67 12.84 11.19
CA ALA A 123 7.55 11.40 11.28
C ALA A 123 7.69 10.92 12.73
N ARG A 124 6.87 9.92 13.10
CA ARG A 124 6.99 9.17 14.35
C ARG A 124 6.86 7.69 14.06
N ILE A 125 7.73 6.88 14.64
CA ILE A 125 7.61 5.43 14.58
C ILE A 125 7.48 4.83 15.98
N GLU A 126 6.70 3.76 16.06
CA GLU A 126 6.59 2.88 17.21
C GLU A 126 6.89 1.47 16.71
N ALA A 127 7.95 0.85 17.27
CA ALA A 127 8.40 -0.50 16.92
C ALA A 127 8.81 -1.25 18.19
N GLY A 128 7.92 -2.11 18.68
CA GLY A 128 8.06 -2.72 19.99
C GLY A 128 8.08 -1.66 21.10
N GLU A 129 9.14 -1.64 21.90
CA GLU A 129 9.32 -0.64 22.96
C GLU A 129 10.01 0.67 22.49
N ARG A 130 10.38 0.72 21.18
CA ARG A 130 11.03 1.91 20.62
C ARG A 130 9.99 2.90 20.12
N GLU A 131 10.20 4.14 20.50
CA GLU A 131 9.47 5.29 20.00
C GLU A 131 10.49 6.30 19.50
N LEU A 132 10.48 6.59 18.20
CA LEU A 132 11.45 7.47 17.56
C LEU A 132 10.72 8.54 16.75
N THR A 133 11.27 9.74 16.71
CA THR A 133 10.75 10.87 15.97
C THR A 133 11.76 11.38 14.95
N GLY A 134 11.27 12.00 13.89
CA GLY A 134 12.10 12.54 12.82
C GLY A 134 11.26 13.22 11.77
N CYS A 135 11.79 13.32 10.57
CA CYS A 135 11.19 13.99 9.44
C CYS A 135 10.93 13.02 8.28
N ALA A 136 10.09 13.43 7.32
CA ALA A 136 9.86 12.64 6.11
C ALA A 136 9.58 13.51 4.89
N ASP A 137 9.92 12.95 3.72
CA ASP A 137 9.63 13.51 2.40
C ASP A 137 9.58 12.38 1.37
N LEU A 138 9.22 12.72 0.14
CA LEU A 138 9.38 11.82 -1.00
C LEU A 138 10.85 11.38 -1.13
N THR A 139 11.07 10.10 -1.32
CA THR A 139 12.43 9.55 -1.51
C THR A 139 13.15 10.24 -2.65
N SER A 140 12.44 10.58 -3.75
CA SER A 140 13.00 11.30 -4.88
C SER A 140 13.55 12.69 -4.51
N ARG A 141 12.82 13.43 -3.67
CA ARG A 141 13.26 14.76 -3.22
C ARG A 141 14.47 14.68 -2.28
N ILE A 142 14.50 13.67 -1.42
CA ILE A 142 15.65 13.45 -0.52
C ILE A 142 16.90 13.15 -1.34
N LEU A 143 16.80 12.31 -2.36
CA LEU A 143 17.92 11.90 -3.20
C LEU A 143 18.39 13.02 -4.16
N SER A 144 17.50 13.88 -4.63
CA SER A 144 17.87 15.01 -5.51
C SER A 144 18.47 16.20 -4.76
N GLY A 145 18.37 16.23 -3.43
CA GLY A 145 18.79 17.37 -2.62
C GLY A 145 17.83 18.57 -2.69
N GLU A 146 16.63 18.41 -3.27
CA GLU A 146 15.60 19.44 -3.27
C GLU A 146 15.09 19.71 -1.85
N GLY A 147 14.97 20.98 -1.50
CA GLY A 147 14.51 21.39 -0.15
C GLY A 147 15.64 21.75 0.81
N ALA A 148 16.90 21.90 0.32
CA ALA A 148 18.02 22.45 1.07
C ALA A 148 18.19 23.95 0.80
#